data_c638155b544322ced9bcfae8f8f70f9d
#
_entry.id   c638155b544322ced9bcfae8f8f70f9d
#
_cell.length_a   1.000
_cell.length_b   1.000
_cell.length_c   1.000
_cell.angle_alpha   90.00
_cell.angle_beta   90.00
_cell.angle_gamma   90.00
#
_symmetry.space_group_name_H-M   'P 1'
#
loop_
_entity.id
_entity.type
_entity.pdbx_description
1 polymer ?
#
loop_
_entity_poly.entity_id
_entity_poly.type
_entity_poly.pdbx_seq_one_letter_code
_entity_poly.pdbx_strand_id
1 'polypeptide(L)'
;MNLKNIPMELQNLAQWVCTKGDSKIPMSATKPFPASSTNPNTWSSFETAISAVADGTYDYLGFVFNDNGIVGIDIDDGYDKDGFLSEIAVDIIGRCKSYTEKSKSGRGFHILVKGDLPFKGKNNLKGVEIYKAARYFIMTGDTLLYRNIVESQEVIDYIVEKYFPEVHDMESNSSGGSTIYTPTWVKPKETIALRPTYPPIPDGTRNLSLTSLAGQWHNLGYTKEAIYKELLYVNSKACDPPLDINEIQTIVNSVTRYRR
;
A
#
# COMPACT_ATOMS: atom_id res chain seq x y z
N MET A 1 4.11 -11.59 10.18
CA MET A 1 2.82 -11.43 9.46
C MET A 1 1.70 -11.17 10.46
N ASN A 2 0.80 -10.26 10.16
CA ASN A 2 -0.39 -9.99 10.98
C ASN A 2 -1.65 -10.44 10.23
N LEU A 3 -1.86 -11.75 10.16
CA LEU A 3 -2.89 -12.39 9.35
C LEU A 3 -4.33 -11.96 9.71
N LYS A 4 -4.54 -11.46 10.93
CA LYS A 4 -5.85 -10.95 11.38
C LYS A 4 -6.29 -9.68 10.64
N ASN A 5 -5.36 -8.98 10.01
CA ASN A 5 -5.66 -7.76 9.26
C ASN A 5 -5.95 -8.03 7.77
N ILE A 6 -5.79 -9.25 7.30
CA ILE A 6 -6.17 -9.60 5.92
C ILE A 6 -7.69 -9.51 5.79
N PRO A 7 -8.23 -8.78 4.79
CA PRO A 7 -9.66 -8.62 4.62
C PRO A 7 -10.41 -9.94 4.52
N MET A 8 -11.53 -10.06 5.22
CA MET A 8 -12.35 -11.28 5.25
C MET A 8 -12.81 -11.70 3.85
N GLU A 9 -13.05 -10.73 2.96
CA GLU A 9 -13.45 -11.03 1.60
C GLU A 9 -12.35 -11.77 0.80
N LEU A 10 -11.07 -11.53 1.08
CA LEU A 10 -9.99 -12.32 0.49
C LEU A 10 -9.89 -13.70 1.13
N GLN A 11 -10.11 -13.78 2.45
CA GLN A 11 -10.06 -15.05 3.16
C GLN A 11 -11.12 -16.05 2.65
N ASN A 12 -12.26 -15.55 2.17
CA ASN A 12 -13.33 -16.37 1.60
C ASN A 12 -13.06 -16.89 0.17
N LEU A 13 -11.94 -16.49 -0.45
CA LEU A 13 -11.58 -16.92 -1.79
C LEU A 13 -10.56 -18.06 -1.75
N ALA A 14 -10.73 -19.06 -2.61
CA ALA A 14 -9.77 -20.15 -2.78
C ALA A 14 -8.64 -19.75 -3.75
N GLN A 15 -7.97 -18.62 -3.49
CA GLN A 15 -6.94 -18.01 -4.33
C GLN A 15 -5.60 -17.90 -3.59
N TRP A 16 -5.30 -18.84 -2.69
CA TRP A 16 -4.14 -18.77 -1.83
C TRP A 16 -3.05 -19.76 -2.25
N VAL A 17 -1.82 -19.27 -2.19
CA VAL A 17 -0.58 -20.02 -2.38
C VAL A 17 0.37 -19.71 -1.23
N CYS A 18 1.50 -20.42 -1.15
CA CYS A 18 2.52 -20.17 -0.14
C CYS A 18 3.87 -19.84 -0.81
N THR A 19 4.80 -19.27 -0.03
CA THR A 19 6.20 -19.09 -0.46
C THR A 19 7.16 -19.42 0.68
N LYS A 20 8.42 -19.75 0.34
CA LYS A 20 9.46 -20.08 1.29
C LYS A 20 10.69 -19.20 1.10
N GLY A 21 11.20 -18.65 2.20
CA GLY A 21 12.38 -17.77 2.21
C GLY A 21 12.20 -16.56 1.28
N ASP A 22 13.21 -16.29 0.49
CA ASP A 22 13.20 -15.20 -0.49
C ASP A 22 12.75 -15.63 -1.90
N SER A 23 12.27 -16.87 -2.01
CA SER A 23 11.77 -17.38 -3.29
C SER A 23 10.55 -16.60 -3.74
N LYS A 24 10.53 -16.21 -5.02
CA LYS A 24 9.37 -15.65 -5.72
C LYS A 24 8.53 -16.74 -6.41
N ILE A 25 8.87 -18.02 -6.23
CA ILE A 25 8.11 -19.14 -6.80
C ILE A 25 6.95 -19.45 -5.86
N PRO A 26 5.68 -19.33 -6.30
CA PRO A 26 4.55 -19.72 -5.50
C PRO A 26 4.51 -21.26 -5.36
N MET A 27 4.14 -21.75 -4.19
CA MET A 27 4.02 -23.16 -3.86
C MET A 27 2.59 -23.51 -3.52
N SER A 28 2.16 -24.71 -3.88
CA SER A 28 0.86 -25.23 -3.44
C SER A 28 0.91 -25.51 -1.93
N ALA A 29 -0.13 -25.08 -1.22
CA ALA A 29 -0.25 -25.35 0.22
C ALA A 29 -0.60 -26.82 0.54
N THR A 30 -1.10 -27.57 -0.46
CA THR A 30 -1.57 -28.95 -0.27
C THR A 30 -0.58 -29.99 -0.76
N LYS A 31 0.39 -29.61 -1.58
CA LYS A 31 1.33 -30.55 -2.23
C LYS A 31 2.71 -29.89 -2.39
N PRO A 32 3.81 -30.64 -2.30
CA PRO A 32 5.16 -30.09 -2.33
C PRO A 32 5.65 -29.78 -3.77
N PHE A 33 4.86 -29.03 -4.54
CA PHE A 33 5.26 -28.59 -5.88
C PHE A 33 4.87 -27.13 -6.14
N PRO A 34 5.50 -26.47 -7.13
CA PRO A 34 5.19 -25.11 -7.50
C PRO A 34 3.72 -24.93 -7.89
N ALA A 35 3.11 -23.86 -7.39
CA ALA A 35 1.82 -23.39 -7.85
C ALA A 35 1.98 -22.48 -9.09
N SER A 36 0.91 -22.26 -9.82
CA SER A 36 0.87 -21.35 -10.95
C SER A 36 -0.12 -20.22 -10.69
N SER A 37 0.28 -18.99 -10.97
CA SER A 37 -0.63 -17.82 -10.86
C SER A 37 -1.75 -17.82 -11.91
N THR A 38 -1.77 -18.81 -12.83
CA THR A 38 -2.79 -18.95 -13.89
C THR A 38 -3.54 -20.28 -13.82
N ASN A 39 -3.22 -21.17 -12.86
CA ASN A 39 -3.88 -22.46 -12.73
C ASN A 39 -4.56 -22.61 -11.35
N PRO A 40 -5.88 -22.36 -11.26
CA PRO A 40 -6.63 -22.46 -10.00
C PRO A 40 -6.53 -23.80 -9.27
N ASN A 41 -6.25 -24.91 -9.99
CA ASN A 41 -6.10 -26.23 -9.37
C ASN A 41 -4.86 -26.36 -8.47
N THR A 42 -3.97 -25.35 -8.49
CA THR A 42 -2.76 -25.31 -7.65
C THR A 42 -2.92 -24.39 -6.43
N TRP A 43 -4.06 -23.72 -6.30
CA TRP A 43 -4.37 -22.82 -5.19
C TRP A 43 -5.11 -23.56 -4.08
N SER A 44 -5.31 -22.89 -2.96
CA SER A 44 -6.00 -23.46 -1.79
C SER A 44 -6.91 -22.43 -1.14
N SER A 45 -7.69 -22.89 -0.15
CA SER A 45 -8.38 -21.97 0.77
C SER A 45 -7.38 -21.24 1.67
N PHE A 46 -7.83 -20.15 2.28
CA PHE A 46 -7.06 -19.37 3.25
C PHE A 46 -6.63 -20.21 4.45
N GLU A 47 -7.54 -21.03 5.01
CA GLU A 47 -7.29 -21.89 6.15
C GLU A 47 -6.20 -22.95 5.84
N THR A 48 -6.23 -23.52 4.65
CA THR A 48 -5.21 -24.50 4.22
C THR A 48 -3.84 -23.83 4.11
N ALA A 49 -3.78 -22.66 3.49
CA ALA A 49 -2.53 -21.91 3.33
C ALA A 49 -1.96 -21.43 4.67
N ILE A 50 -2.82 -20.95 5.59
CA ILE A 50 -2.42 -20.56 6.96
C ILE A 50 -1.85 -21.76 7.72
N SER A 51 -2.50 -22.91 7.64
CA SER A 51 -2.02 -24.12 8.33
C SER A 51 -0.61 -24.51 7.88
N ALA A 52 -0.35 -24.44 6.57
CA ALA A 52 0.96 -24.73 6.01
C ALA A 52 2.06 -23.70 6.37
N VAL A 53 1.67 -22.49 6.72
CA VAL A 53 2.60 -21.48 7.29
C VAL A 53 2.76 -21.70 8.79
N ALA A 54 1.71 -22.02 9.51
CA ALA A 54 1.74 -22.23 10.95
C ALA A 54 2.56 -23.45 11.37
N ASP A 55 2.58 -24.52 10.55
CA ASP A 55 3.39 -25.72 10.81
C ASP A 55 4.86 -25.58 10.35
N GLY A 56 5.24 -24.42 9.77
CA GLY A 56 6.61 -24.10 9.34
C GLY A 56 7.01 -24.69 7.98
N THR A 57 6.08 -25.31 7.24
CA THR A 57 6.32 -25.78 5.88
C THR A 57 6.68 -24.63 4.95
N TYR A 58 5.97 -23.52 5.08
CA TYR A 58 6.19 -22.27 4.33
C TYR A 58 6.30 -21.07 5.28
N ASP A 59 6.81 -19.94 4.75
CA ASP A 59 7.08 -18.75 5.53
C ASP A 59 6.03 -17.66 5.32
N TYR A 60 5.40 -17.62 4.13
CA TYR A 60 4.49 -16.54 3.73
C TYR A 60 3.29 -17.06 2.95
N LEU A 61 2.19 -16.30 3.06
CA LEU A 61 0.99 -16.46 2.24
C LEU A 61 1.08 -15.59 0.98
N GLY A 62 0.54 -16.08 -0.14
CA GLY A 62 0.37 -15.33 -1.36
C GLY A 62 -1.10 -15.35 -1.80
N PHE A 63 -1.64 -14.19 -2.16
CA PHE A 63 -2.96 -14.07 -2.76
C PHE A 63 -2.84 -13.93 -4.27
N VAL A 64 -3.51 -14.79 -5.03
CA VAL A 64 -3.47 -14.83 -6.50
C VAL A 64 -4.62 -14.02 -7.08
N PHE A 65 -4.32 -13.10 -8.00
CA PHE A 65 -5.32 -12.34 -8.74
C PHE A 65 -5.90 -13.18 -9.88
N ASN A 66 -7.23 -13.23 -9.99
CA ASN A 66 -7.96 -14.12 -10.90
C ASN A 66 -9.11 -13.42 -11.63
N ASP A 67 -8.96 -12.16 -11.99
CA ASP A 67 -9.94 -11.39 -12.75
C ASP A 67 -11.36 -11.42 -12.15
N ASN A 68 -11.45 -11.28 -10.86
CA ASN A 68 -12.69 -11.33 -10.07
C ASN A 68 -13.08 -9.99 -9.44
N GLY A 69 -12.68 -8.90 -10.07
CA GLY A 69 -12.96 -7.55 -9.61
C GLY A 69 -12.02 -7.03 -8.52
N ILE A 70 -10.97 -7.79 -8.15
CA ILE A 70 -9.94 -7.31 -7.23
C ILE A 70 -8.71 -6.94 -8.03
N VAL A 71 -8.29 -5.69 -7.90
CA VAL A 71 -7.10 -5.11 -8.52
C VAL A 71 -6.03 -4.92 -7.45
N GLY A 72 -4.82 -5.42 -7.70
CA GLY A 72 -3.65 -5.21 -6.87
C GLY A 72 -2.71 -4.18 -7.47
N ILE A 73 -2.25 -3.24 -6.64
CA ILE A 73 -1.24 -2.24 -6.98
C ILE A 73 -0.04 -2.51 -6.08
N ASP A 74 1.15 -2.61 -6.68
CA ASP A 74 2.43 -2.76 -5.98
C ASP A 74 3.27 -1.51 -6.20
N ILE A 75 3.80 -0.95 -5.12
CA ILE A 75 4.73 0.19 -5.13
C ILE A 75 6.04 -0.32 -4.53
N ASP A 76 7.08 -0.45 -5.35
CA ASP A 76 8.37 -1.02 -4.93
C ASP A 76 9.11 -0.12 -3.93
N ASP A 77 9.27 1.19 -4.25
CA ASP A 77 9.95 2.18 -3.42
C ASP A 77 8.94 3.15 -2.80
N GLY A 78 8.30 2.68 -1.73
CA GLY A 78 7.25 3.42 -1.04
C GLY A 78 7.74 4.55 -0.13
N TYR A 79 9.06 4.63 0.12
CA TYR A 79 9.68 5.65 0.97
C TYR A 79 10.76 6.42 0.23
N ASP A 80 10.91 7.71 0.58
CA ASP A 80 12.05 8.52 0.17
C ASP A 80 13.30 8.22 1.03
N LYS A 81 14.41 8.90 0.70
CA LYS A 81 15.70 8.76 1.41
C LYS A 81 15.64 9.16 2.91
N ASP A 82 14.67 9.97 3.28
CA ASP A 82 14.47 10.46 4.65
C ASP A 82 13.47 9.62 5.44
N GLY A 83 12.84 8.61 4.81
CA GLY A 83 11.90 7.69 5.42
C GLY A 83 10.45 8.18 5.44
N PHE A 84 10.12 9.27 4.73
CA PHE A 84 8.75 9.68 4.46
C PHE A 84 8.18 8.86 3.31
N LEU A 85 6.84 8.81 3.22
CA LEU A 85 6.22 8.22 2.05
C LEU A 85 6.68 8.95 0.79
N SER A 86 7.03 8.20 -0.25
CA SER A 86 7.37 8.75 -1.55
C SER A 86 6.16 9.47 -2.16
N GLU A 87 6.39 10.42 -3.08
CA GLU A 87 5.31 11.14 -3.77
C GLU A 87 4.31 10.19 -4.44
N ILE A 88 4.81 9.11 -5.02
CA ILE A 88 3.98 8.06 -5.64
C ILE A 88 3.12 7.36 -4.59
N ALA A 89 3.69 6.99 -3.45
CA ALA A 89 2.96 6.35 -2.37
C ALA A 89 1.89 7.28 -1.77
N VAL A 90 2.22 8.55 -1.55
CA VAL A 90 1.27 9.57 -1.07
C VAL A 90 0.10 9.73 -2.03
N ASP A 91 0.38 9.84 -3.33
CA ASP A 91 -0.67 10.02 -4.35
C ASP A 91 -1.58 8.79 -4.43
N ILE A 92 -1.01 7.60 -4.61
CA ILE A 92 -1.79 6.37 -4.82
C ILE A 92 -2.56 5.99 -3.55
N ILE A 93 -1.91 5.91 -2.38
CA ILE A 93 -2.55 5.54 -1.12
C ILE A 93 -3.63 6.55 -0.73
N GLY A 94 -3.33 7.85 -0.89
CA GLY A 94 -4.25 8.94 -0.54
C GLY A 94 -5.51 8.97 -1.41
N ARG A 95 -5.43 8.53 -2.66
CA ARG A 95 -6.59 8.41 -3.56
C ARG A 95 -7.35 7.11 -3.37
N CYS A 96 -6.65 5.99 -3.27
CA CYS A 96 -7.29 4.68 -3.10
C CYS A 96 -8.09 4.60 -1.80
N LYS A 97 -7.55 5.12 -0.70
CA LYS A 97 -8.15 4.99 0.66
C LYS A 97 -8.68 3.59 0.94
N SER A 98 -7.99 2.59 0.39
CA SER A 98 -8.36 1.19 0.35
C SER A 98 -7.31 0.36 1.10
N TYR A 99 -7.58 -0.93 1.30
CA TYR A 99 -6.65 -1.83 1.98
C TYR A 99 -5.22 -1.61 1.47
N THR A 100 -4.34 -1.27 2.40
CA THR A 100 -2.93 -1.02 2.13
C THR A 100 -2.09 -1.69 3.18
N GLU A 101 -1.11 -2.47 2.75
CA GLU A 101 -0.13 -3.12 3.63
C GLU A 101 1.30 -2.83 3.17
N LYS A 102 2.27 -2.96 4.07
CA LYS A 102 3.67 -2.99 3.69
C LYS A 102 3.98 -4.30 2.96
N SER A 103 4.75 -4.20 1.88
CA SER A 103 5.27 -5.37 1.19
C SER A 103 6.23 -6.18 2.08
N LYS A 104 6.54 -7.42 1.71
CA LYS A 104 7.47 -8.29 2.43
C LYS A 104 8.82 -7.62 2.73
N SER A 105 9.34 -6.83 1.81
CA SER A 105 10.61 -6.12 1.97
C SER A 105 10.55 -4.99 3.02
N GLY A 106 9.35 -4.54 3.40
CA GLY A 106 9.11 -3.38 4.25
C GLY A 106 9.40 -2.03 3.58
N ARG A 107 9.82 -2.01 2.31
CA ARG A 107 10.15 -0.79 1.56
C ARG A 107 9.04 -0.33 0.63
N GLY A 108 8.17 -1.23 0.22
CA GLY A 108 7.07 -0.98 -0.70
C GLY A 108 5.70 -1.21 -0.07
N PHE A 109 4.67 -1.05 -0.87
CA PHE A 109 3.28 -1.19 -0.46
C PHE A 109 2.48 -2.01 -1.46
N HIS A 110 1.62 -2.89 -0.94
CA HIS A 110 0.54 -3.49 -1.71
C HIS A 110 -0.77 -2.78 -1.38
N ILE A 111 -1.51 -2.38 -2.39
CA ILE A 111 -2.83 -1.77 -2.25
C ILE A 111 -3.83 -2.62 -3.03
N LEU A 112 -5.00 -2.87 -2.45
CA LEU A 112 -6.08 -3.62 -3.10
C LEU A 112 -7.30 -2.73 -3.26
N VAL A 113 -7.85 -2.69 -4.49
CA VAL A 113 -9.04 -1.89 -4.84
C VAL A 113 -9.98 -2.77 -5.65
N LYS A 114 -11.30 -2.60 -5.51
CA LYS A 114 -12.28 -3.25 -6.39
C LYS A 114 -12.56 -2.39 -7.62
N GLY A 115 -12.64 -3.05 -8.75
CA GLY A 115 -12.95 -2.50 -10.05
C GLY A 115 -12.37 -3.36 -11.17
N ASP A 116 -12.28 -2.84 -12.36
CA ASP A 116 -11.75 -3.55 -13.52
C ASP A 116 -10.55 -2.83 -14.15
N LEU A 117 -9.71 -3.61 -14.80
CA LEU A 117 -8.60 -3.14 -15.63
C LEU A 117 -8.83 -3.57 -17.08
N PRO A 118 -8.50 -2.74 -18.09
CA PRO A 118 -8.60 -3.13 -19.50
C PRO A 118 -7.54 -4.17 -19.90
N PHE A 119 -6.63 -4.55 -19.00
CA PHE A 119 -5.56 -5.53 -19.22
C PHE A 119 -5.32 -6.40 -17.97
N LYS A 120 -4.60 -7.51 -18.11
CA LYS A 120 -4.31 -8.44 -16.98
C LYS A 120 -3.36 -7.87 -15.93
N GLY A 121 -2.39 -7.08 -16.38
CA GLY A 121 -1.41 -6.42 -15.53
C GLY A 121 -0.33 -5.72 -16.31
N LYS A 122 0.28 -4.72 -15.70
CA LYS A 122 1.40 -3.92 -16.23
C LYS A 122 2.35 -3.47 -15.14
N ASN A 123 3.60 -3.21 -15.54
CA ASN A 123 4.65 -2.56 -14.77
C ASN A 123 5.09 -1.30 -15.53
N ASN A 124 5.18 -0.16 -14.87
CA ASN A 124 5.58 1.10 -15.51
C ASN A 124 7.09 1.38 -15.47
N LEU A 125 7.92 0.44 -15.01
CA LEU A 125 9.37 0.57 -14.85
C LEU A 125 9.83 1.71 -13.90
N LYS A 126 8.89 2.38 -13.23
CA LYS A 126 9.14 3.44 -12.23
C LYS A 126 8.76 2.97 -10.82
N GLY A 127 8.61 1.66 -10.63
CA GLY A 127 8.28 1.06 -9.35
C GLY A 127 6.79 1.00 -9.03
N VAL A 128 5.91 1.15 -10.04
CA VAL A 128 4.46 0.89 -9.91
C VAL A 128 4.05 -0.27 -10.80
N GLU A 129 3.46 -1.29 -10.20
CA GLU A 129 2.83 -2.41 -10.91
C GLU A 129 1.34 -2.45 -10.60
N ILE A 130 0.51 -2.88 -11.56
CA ILE A 130 -0.94 -3.04 -11.37
C ILE A 130 -1.42 -4.33 -12.03
N TYR A 131 -2.28 -5.10 -11.34
CA TYR A 131 -2.69 -6.44 -11.79
C TYR A 131 -4.13 -6.76 -11.39
N LYS A 132 -4.87 -7.42 -12.29
CA LYS A 132 -6.13 -8.10 -11.97
C LYS A 132 -6.03 -9.62 -12.14
N ALA A 133 -5.02 -10.14 -12.84
CA ALA A 133 -4.85 -11.56 -13.11
C ALA A 133 -3.38 -11.96 -13.33
N ALA A 134 -3.12 -13.27 -13.29
CA ALA A 134 -1.84 -13.89 -13.62
C ALA A 134 -0.65 -13.42 -12.75
N ARG A 135 -0.92 -12.89 -11.58
CA ARG A 135 0.05 -12.43 -10.58
C ARG A 135 -0.39 -12.85 -9.19
N TYR A 136 0.51 -12.89 -8.23
CA TYR A 136 0.18 -12.98 -6.81
C TYR A 136 1.01 -11.98 -6.01
N PHE A 137 0.47 -11.54 -4.89
CA PHE A 137 1.19 -10.75 -3.89
C PHE A 137 1.43 -11.56 -2.63
N ILE A 138 2.61 -11.43 -2.03
CA ILE A 138 2.88 -11.98 -0.70
C ILE A 138 2.18 -11.07 0.31
N MET A 139 1.16 -11.61 0.99
CA MET A 139 0.35 -10.86 1.94
C MET A 139 1.02 -10.85 3.32
N THR A 140 1.23 -9.68 3.87
CA THR A 140 1.88 -9.49 5.17
C THR A 140 0.90 -9.22 6.30
N GLY A 141 -0.23 -8.60 5.99
CA GLY A 141 -1.18 -8.05 6.96
C GLY A 141 -0.59 -6.92 7.80
N ASP A 142 0.59 -6.39 7.45
CA ASP A 142 1.17 -5.18 8.09
C ASP A 142 0.50 -3.94 7.50
N THR A 143 -0.76 -3.75 7.89
CA THR A 143 -1.65 -2.74 7.32
C THR A 143 -1.30 -1.34 7.82
N LEU A 144 -1.51 -0.38 6.91
CA LEU A 144 -1.52 1.04 7.22
C LEU A 144 -2.91 1.48 7.75
N LEU A 145 -3.25 2.75 7.52
CA LEU A 145 -4.51 3.35 7.99
C LEU A 145 -5.76 2.63 7.43
N TYR A 146 -5.71 2.20 6.17
CA TYR A 146 -6.87 1.64 5.46
C TYR A 146 -6.83 0.11 5.50
N ARG A 147 -7.89 -0.51 6.07
CA ARG A 147 -7.96 -1.96 6.31
C ARG A 147 -9.02 -2.70 5.48
N ASN A 148 -9.90 -1.95 4.82
CA ASN A 148 -10.96 -2.53 3.99
C ASN A 148 -10.66 -2.29 2.51
N ILE A 149 -11.04 -3.23 1.66
CA ILE A 149 -10.97 -3.04 0.21
C ILE A 149 -12.18 -2.18 -0.21
N VAL A 150 -11.91 -1.09 -0.93
CA VAL A 150 -12.92 -0.14 -1.40
C VAL A 150 -13.17 -0.38 -2.88
N GLU A 151 -14.40 -0.24 -3.33
CA GLU A 151 -14.76 -0.24 -4.75
C GLU A 151 -14.61 1.18 -5.29
N SER A 152 -13.76 1.35 -6.32
CA SER A 152 -13.51 2.65 -6.95
C SER A 152 -12.91 2.50 -8.34
N GLN A 153 -13.75 2.44 -9.35
CA GLN A 153 -13.33 2.44 -10.76
C GLN A 153 -12.60 3.75 -11.11
N GLU A 154 -13.09 4.88 -10.63
CA GLU A 154 -12.49 6.20 -10.88
C GLU A 154 -11.02 6.27 -10.48
N VAL A 155 -10.67 5.65 -9.34
CA VAL A 155 -9.28 5.62 -8.87
C VAL A 155 -8.43 4.70 -9.73
N ILE A 156 -8.96 3.56 -10.16
CA ILE A 156 -8.25 2.65 -11.07
C ILE A 156 -7.97 3.35 -12.40
N ASP A 157 -8.97 4.01 -12.97
CA ASP A 157 -8.85 4.77 -14.23
C ASP A 157 -7.79 5.88 -14.11
N TYR A 158 -7.81 6.64 -13.01
CA TYR A 158 -6.80 7.64 -12.72
C TYR A 158 -5.38 7.06 -12.66
N ILE A 159 -5.20 5.91 -11.99
CA ILE A 159 -3.90 5.26 -11.88
C ILE A 159 -3.42 4.77 -13.25
N VAL A 160 -4.29 4.19 -14.04
CA VAL A 160 -3.98 3.75 -15.41
C VAL A 160 -3.56 4.93 -16.26
N GLU A 161 -4.35 6.00 -16.28
CA GLU A 161 -4.05 7.21 -17.07
C GLU A 161 -2.71 7.84 -16.68
N LYS A 162 -2.48 8.01 -15.39
CA LYS A 162 -1.29 8.73 -14.89
C LYS A 162 -0.01 7.92 -14.96
N TYR A 163 -0.07 6.63 -14.60
CA TYR A 163 1.11 5.79 -14.43
C TYR A 163 1.36 4.83 -15.59
N PHE A 164 0.37 4.62 -16.47
CA PHE A 164 0.44 3.70 -17.62
C PHE A 164 -0.12 4.34 -18.90
N PRO A 165 0.32 5.55 -19.29
CA PRO A 165 -0.27 6.31 -20.41
C PRO A 165 -0.19 5.58 -21.75
N GLU A 166 0.77 4.66 -21.93
CA GLU A 166 0.91 3.86 -23.17
C GLU A 166 -0.27 2.93 -23.44
N VAL A 167 -1.18 2.72 -22.49
CA VAL A 167 -2.37 1.90 -22.70
C VAL A 167 -3.35 2.58 -23.63
N HIS A 168 -3.48 3.89 -23.54
CA HIS A 168 -4.38 4.68 -24.40
C HIS A 168 -3.90 4.74 -25.85
N ASP A 169 -2.58 4.67 -26.09
CA ASP A 169 -2.02 4.71 -27.44
C ASP A 169 -2.30 3.42 -28.25
N MET A 170 -2.54 2.29 -27.57
CA MET A 170 -2.84 1.01 -28.23
C MET A 170 -4.30 0.89 -28.65
N GLU A 171 -5.23 1.50 -27.96
CA GLU A 171 -6.66 1.47 -28.30
C GLU A 171 -6.99 2.41 -29.48
N SER A 172 -6.26 3.51 -29.63
CA SER A 172 -6.44 4.47 -30.71
C SER A 172 -6.07 3.94 -32.11
N ASN A 173 -5.28 2.85 -32.17
CA ASN A 173 -4.84 2.24 -33.42
C ASN A 173 -5.73 1.07 -33.91
N SER A 174 -6.77 0.69 -33.19
CA SER A 174 -7.54 -0.54 -33.49
C SER A 174 -9.00 -0.36 -33.87
N SER A 175 -9.55 0.88 -33.99
CA SER A 175 -10.90 1.06 -34.54
C SER A 175 -11.16 2.50 -35.03
N GLY A 176 -11.59 2.61 -36.30
CA GLY A 176 -12.11 3.84 -36.83
C GLY A 176 -13.42 4.24 -36.15
N GLY A 177 -13.45 5.47 -35.64
CA GLY A 177 -14.66 6.22 -35.32
C GLY A 177 -15.24 5.99 -33.93
N SER A 178 -14.79 6.75 -32.95
CA SER A 178 -15.61 7.13 -31.81
C SER A 178 -15.11 8.43 -31.21
N THR A 179 -16.06 9.24 -30.81
CA THR A 179 -15.96 10.57 -30.24
C THR A 179 -14.92 10.65 -29.14
N ILE A 180 -13.87 11.43 -29.37
CA ILE A 180 -12.81 11.71 -28.40
C ILE A 180 -13.44 12.53 -27.25
N TYR A 181 -13.65 11.92 -26.11
CA TYR A 181 -13.81 12.63 -24.86
C TYR A 181 -12.42 13.12 -24.44
N THR A 182 -12.11 14.37 -24.69
CA THR A 182 -10.93 15.05 -24.13
C THR A 182 -11.32 15.61 -22.77
N PRO A 183 -10.86 15.01 -21.65
CA PRO A 183 -10.99 15.66 -20.35
C PRO A 183 -10.14 16.93 -20.37
N THR A 184 -10.77 18.08 -20.20
CA THR A 184 -10.07 19.34 -19.94
C THR A 184 -9.50 19.33 -18.52
N TRP A 185 -8.40 18.62 -18.32
CA TRP A 185 -7.64 18.72 -17.08
C TRP A 185 -6.82 20.02 -17.13
N VAL A 186 -7.23 20.98 -16.32
CA VAL A 186 -6.32 22.06 -15.91
C VAL A 186 -5.17 21.37 -15.18
N LYS A 187 -3.95 21.42 -15.76
CA LYS A 187 -2.73 21.01 -15.05
C LYS A 187 -2.78 21.68 -13.68
N PRO A 188 -2.68 20.91 -12.56
CA PRO A 188 -2.45 21.57 -11.28
C PRO A 188 -1.16 22.38 -11.46
N LYS A 189 -1.21 23.68 -11.15
CA LYS A 189 0.01 24.46 -10.96
C LYS A 189 0.89 23.61 -10.02
N GLU A 190 2.16 23.45 -10.36
CA GLU A 190 3.15 22.85 -9.47
C GLU A 190 3.00 23.55 -8.12
N THR A 191 2.28 22.90 -7.23
CA THR A 191 2.21 23.31 -5.85
C THR A 191 3.53 22.82 -5.28
N ILE A 192 4.49 23.75 -5.13
CA ILE A 192 5.55 23.58 -4.16
C ILE A 192 4.82 23.07 -2.92
N ALA A 193 5.15 21.84 -2.49
CA ALA A 193 4.54 21.27 -1.29
C ALA A 193 4.98 22.15 -0.12
N LEU A 194 4.20 23.19 0.17
CA LEU A 194 4.35 23.97 1.38
C LEU A 194 4.14 22.96 2.51
N ARG A 195 5.14 22.78 3.35
CA ARG A 195 4.99 22.00 4.58
C ARG A 195 3.73 22.50 5.29
N PRO A 196 2.88 21.61 5.81
CA PRO A 196 1.67 22.02 6.50
C PRO A 196 2.01 23.06 7.57
N THR A 197 1.25 24.14 7.62
CA THR A 197 1.31 25.06 8.75
C THR A 197 0.52 24.46 9.90
N TYR A 198 1.17 24.25 11.02
CA TYR A 198 0.52 23.74 12.22
C TYR A 198 0.00 24.92 13.04
N PRO A 199 -1.25 24.88 13.54
CA PRO A 199 -1.74 25.90 14.47
C PRO A 199 -0.91 25.88 15.77
N PRO A 200 -0.81 27.01 16.49
CA PRO A 200 -0.13 27.05 17.78
C PRO A 200 -0.68 25.98 18.75
N ILE A 201 0.21 25.22 19.36
CA ILE A 201 -0.12 24.18 20.34
C ILE A 201 0.09 24.79 21.75
N PRO A 202 -0.97 24.99 22.54
CA PRO A 202 -0.89 25.65 23.84
C PRO A 202 -0.01 24.85 24.84
N ASP A 203 0.60 25.59 25.76
CA ASP A 203 1.25 24.98 26.92
C ASP A 203 0.28 24.06 27.68
N GLY A 204 0.80 23.00 28.28
CA GLY A 204 0.01 21.96 28.95
C GLY A 204 -0.63 20.92 28.00
N THR A 205 -0.79 21.21 26.69
CA THR A 205 -1.31 20.25 25.70
C THR A 205 -0.29 19.72 24.72
N ARG A 206 0.94 20.23 24.74
CA ARG A 206 1.99 19.95 23.76
C ARG A 206 2.31 18.47 23.63
N ASN A 207 2.56 17.80 24.77
CA ASN A 207 2.89 16.37 24.77
C ASN A 207 1.75 15.54 24.16
N LEU A 208 0.51 15.82 24.56
CA LEU A 208 -0.67 15.11 24.03
C LEU A 208 -0.85 15.34 22.52
N SER A 209 -0.73 16.59 22.08
CA SER A 209 -0.90 16.97 20.67
C SER A 209 0.19 16.33 19.79
N LEU A 210 1.45 16.40 20.23
CA LEU A 210 2.57 15.79 19.50
C LEU A 210 2.49 14.26 19.50
N THR A 211 2.03 13.64 20.58
CA THR A 211 1.77 12.18 20.64
C THR A 211 0.68 11.79 19.66
N SER A 212 -0.39 12.57 19.56
CA SER A 212 -1.49 12.34 18.60
C SER A 212 -1.01 12.41 17.16
N LEU A 213 -0.23 13.45 16.81
CA LEU A 213 0.37 13.59 15.47
C LEU A 213 1.30 12.42 15.15
N ALA A 214 2.18 12.05 16.07
CA ALA A 214 3.07 10.90 15.90
C ALA A 214 2.29 9.61 15.65
N GLY A 215 1.17 9.40 16.37
CA GLY A 215 0.29 8.25 16.18
C GLY A 215 -0.35 8.23 14.79
N GLN A 216 -0.81 9.37 14.29
CA GLN A 216 -1.36 9.50 12.95
C GLN A 216 -0.31 9.15 11.88
N TRP A 217 0.90 9.71 11.97
CA TRP A 217 1.98 9.41 11.01
C TRP A 217 2.43 7.96 11.09
N HIS A 218 2.49 7.38 12.30
CA HIS A 218 2.78 5.96 12.47
C HIS A 218 1.73 5.08 11.76
N ASN A 219 0.45 5.41 11.89
CA ASN A 219 -0.64 4.70 11.19
C ASN A 219 -0.61 4.91 9.67
N LEU A 220 -0.11 6.05 9.20
CA LEU A 220 0.13 6.31 7.78
C LEU A 220 1.37 5.61 7.22
N GLY A 221 2.14 4.91 8.07
CA GLY A 221 3.28 4.12 7.62
C GLY A 221 4.62 4.82 7.68
N TYR A 222 4.69 6.08 8.15
CA TYR A 222 5.98 6.76 8.30
C TYR A 222 6.95 5.97 9.18
N THR A 223 8.24 6.04 8.84
CA THR A 223 9.28 5.41 9.66
C THR A 223 9.48 6.17 10.98
N LYS A 224 10.12 5.52 11.95
CA LYS A 224 10.46 6.14 13.23
C LYS A 224 11.29 7.41 13.05
N GLU A 225 12.24 7.38 12.13
CA GLU A 225 13.14 8.48 11.80
C GLU A 225 12.38 9.65 11.20
N ALA A 226 11.45 9.39 10.28
CA ALA A 226 10.60 10.39 9.67
C ALA A 226 9.68 11.07 10.70
N ILE A 227 9.04 10.27 11.58
CA ILE A 227 8.20 10.78 12.66
C ILE A 227 9.01 11.68 13.60
N TYR A 228 10.23 11.27 13.95
CA TYR A 228 11.10 12.07 14.81
C TYR A 228 11.45 13.43 14.18
N LYS A 229 11.87 13.44 12.92
CA LYS A 229 12.18 14.67 12.17
C LYS A 229 10.99 15.62 12.09
N GLU A 230 9.80 15.08 11.80
CA GLU A 230 8.61 15.90 11.67
C GLU A 230 8.14 16.44 13.03
N LEU A 231 8.22 15.64 14.10
CA LEU A 231 7.92 16.13 15.45
C LEU A 231 8.85 17.25 15.89
N LEU A 232 10.15 17.16 15.61
CA LEU A 232 11.09 18.26 15.89
C LEU A 232 10.69 19.53 15.15
N TYR A 233 10.28 19.43 13.89
CA TYR A 233 9.80 20.57 13.12
C TYR A 233 8.55 21.19 13.74
N VAL A 234 7.51 20.39 14.01
CA VAL A 234 6.26 20.88 14.62
C VAL A 234 6.53 21.49 15.99
N ASN A 235 7.32 20.85 16.82
CA ASN A 235 7.72 21.34 18.13
C ASN A 235 8.36 22.72 18.06
N SER A 236 9.26 22.94 17.08
CA SER A 236 9.96 24.22 16.90
C SER A 236 9.07 25.35 16.33
N LYS A 237 7.96 25.01 15.64
CA LYS A 237 7.11 25.97 14.92
C LYS A 237 5.78 26.22 15.58
N ALA A 238 5.24 25.25 16.29
CA ALA A 238 3.90 25.30 16.86
C ALA A 238 3.86 25.31 18.39
N CYS A 239 4.92 24.87 19.08
CA CYS A 239 4.98 24.87 20.54
C CYS A 239 5.76 26.09 21.05
N ASP A 240 5.20 26.78 22.05
CA ASP A 240 5.85 27.90 22.76
C ASP A 240 5.61 27.77 24.28
N PRO A 241 6.69 27.52 25.07
CA PRO A 241 8.01 27.09 24.65
C PRO A 241 8.00 25.67 24.04
N PRO A 242 8.95 25.31 23.17
CA PRO A 242 9.04 23.95 22.66
C PRO A 242 9.36 22.94 23.77
N LEU A 243 8.92 21.68 23.59
CA LEU A 243 9.31 20.56 24.46
C LEU A 243 10.80 20.23 24.31
N ASP A 244 11.38 19.65 25.37
CA ASP A 244 12.74 19.14 25.32
C ASP A 244 12.89 18.01 24.29
N ILE A 245 14.08 17.90 23.70
CA ILE A 245 14.38 16.87 22.69
C ILE A 245 14.19 15.45 23.24
N ASN A 246 14.49 15.23 24.53
CA ASN A 246 14.30 13.92 25.16
C ASN A 246 12.80 13.57 25.30
N GLU A 247 11.94 14.56 25.50
CA GLU A 247 10.49 14.35 25.50
C GLU A 247 10.01 13.94 24.10
N ILE A 248 10.48 14.62 23.05
CA ILE A 248 10.18 14.24 21.66
C ILE A 248 10.63 12.82 21.37
N GLN A 249 11.86 12.45 21.79
CA GLN A 249 12.35 11.08 21.61
C GLN A 249 11.50 10.05 22.37
N THR A 250 11.01 10.42 23.55
CA THR A 250 10.14 9.56 24.37
C THR A 250 8.79 9.35 23.68
N ILE A 251 8.18 10.40 23.12
CA ILE A 251 6.94 10.33 22.35
C ILE A 251 7.13 9.36 21.17
N VAL A 252 8.17 9.55 20.36
CA VAL A 252 8.45 8.69 19.21
C VAL A 252 8.61 7.23 19.61
N ASN A 253 9.42 6.95 20.63
CA ASN A 253 9.64 5.61 21.14
C ASN A 253 8.35 4.96 21.65
N SER A 254 7.50 5.73 22.32
CA SER A 254 6.22 5.25 22.84
C SER A 254 5.27 4.84 21.72
N VAL A 255 5.10 5.69 20.71
CA VAL A 255 4.17 5.48 19.59
C VAL A 255 4.65 4.34 18.69
N THR A 256 5.94 4.30 18.35
CA THR A 256 6.49 3.32 17.41
C THR A 256 6.75 1.94 18.01
N ARG A 257 6.59 1.78 19.33
CA ARG A 257 6.72 0.48 20.01
C ARG A 257 5.59 -0.48 19.69
N TYR A 258 4.39 0.04 19.43
CA TYR A 258 3.23 -0.77 19.11
C TYR A 258 3.28 -1.21 17.64
N ARG A 259 3.09 -2.53 17.41
CA ARG A 259 2.85 -3.02 16.05
C ARG A 259 1.50 -2.49 15.57
N ARG A 260 1.47 -2.06 14.32
CA ARG A 260 0.26 -1.61 13.64
C ARG A 260 -0.77 -2.73 13.52
#